data_d1663c2d654bab3c8425b7685e496b76
#
_entry.id   d1663c2d654bab3c8425b7685e496b76
#
_cell.length_a   1.000
_cell.length_b   1.000
_cell.length_c   1.000
_cell.angle_alpha   90.00
_cell.angle_beta   90.00
_cell.angle_gamma   90.00
#
_symmetry.space_group_name_H-M   'P 1'
#
loop_
_entity.id
_entity.type
_entity.pdbx_description
1 polymer ?
#
loop_
_entity_poly.entity_id
_entity_poly.type
_entity_poly.pdbx_seq_one_letter_code
_entity_poly.pdbx_strand_id
1 'polypeptide(L)'
;MKFASIVKGIKDVRPVEITLPGADAPMVVGLRALTAWEESDIAAKAMAFAKAKGVEKPDERDYQFVLGCWANTLLAACVAFEDLSIDVGGGEPVTFKKGEPMFASIDEILQGLDRDRISYLYEMQQRIQEDHGLRKERLSQEEMLAAVAQIATSEVGEANLPFWRWGPSLRASFMHFLASMLYFSRQDKSPSGMSSESSAKNDSPTSQNPE
;
A
#
# COMPACT_ATOMS: atom_id res chain seq x y z
N MET A 1 33.82 1.63 1.34
CA MET A 1 32.58 1.95 0.60
C MET A 1 32.10 3.33 1.05
N LYS A 2 32.02 4.31 0.15
CA LYS A 2 31.57 5.64 0.55
C LYS A 2 30.03 5.61 0.62
N PHE A 3 29.48 5.99 1.75
CA PHE A 3 28.03 6.09 2.02
C PHE A 3 27.25 6.81 0.90
N ALA A 4 27.92 7.75 0.20
CA ALA A 4 27.39 8.48 -0.95
C ALA A 4 26.93 7.60 -2.14
N SER A 5 27.45 6.37 -2.29
CA SER A 5 27.00 5.47 -3.36
C SER A 5 25.68 4.77 -3.03
N ILE A 6 25.35 4.64 -1.75
CA ILE A 6 24.07 4.06 -1.27
C ILE A 6 22.96 5.11 -1.39
N VAL A 7 23.32 6.38 -1.21
CA VAL A 7 22.37 7.51 -1.27
C VAL A 7 22.04 7.92 -2.72
N LYS A 8 22.75 7.36 -3.73
CA LYS A 8 22.55 7.72 -5.15
C LYS A 8 21.12 7.44 -5.62
N GLY A 9 20.51 6.35 -5.16
CA GLY A 9 19.12 6.01 -5.49
C GLY A 9 18.09 6.98 -4.93
N ILE A 10 18.38 7.61 -3.78
CA ILE A 10 17.48 8.58 -3.12
C ILE A 10 17.41 9.90 -3.88
N LYS A 11 18.46 10.22 -4.64
CA LYS A 11 18.51 11.41 -5.51
C LYS A 11 17.95 11.16 -6.91
N ASP A 12 17.59 9.91 -7.22
CA ASP A 12 16.97 9.58 -8.50
C ASP A 12 15.51 10.02 -8.47
N VAL A 13 15.21 10.99 -9.34
CA VAL A 13 13.87 11.56 -9.49
C VAL A 13 13.24 10.92 -10.71
N ARG A 14 12.09 10.28 -10.55
CA ARG A 14 11.36 9.66 -11.64
C ARG A 14 10.16 10.50 -12.07
N PRO A 15 9.91 10.62 -13.38
CA PRO A 15 8.78 11.37 -13.89
C PRO A 15 7.47 10.62 -13.64
N VAL A 16 6.45 11.35 -13.22
CA VAL A 16 5.08 10.86 -13.08
C VAL A 16 4.15 11.89 -13.71
N GLU A 17 3.27 11.43 -14.59
CA GLU A 17 2.25 12.26 -15.21
C GLU A 17 1.05 12.44 -14.28
N ILE A 18 0.58 13.68 -14.17
CA ILE A 18 -0.62 14.03 -13.43
C ILE A 18 -1.41 15.10 -14.18
N THR A 19 -2.72 14.96 -14.22
CA THR A 19 -3.62 16.00 -14.71
C THR A 19 -4.19 16.77 -13.54
N LEU A 20 -3.86 18.05 -13.42
CA LEU A 20 -4.41 18.92 -12.38
C LEU A 20 -5.90 19.23 -12.63
N PRO A 21 -6.68 19.52 -11.56
CA PRO A 21 -8.05 19.97 -11.73
C PRO A 21 -8.12 21.24 -12.62
N GLY A 22 -8.91 21.18 -13.69
CA GLY A 22 -9.06 22.31 -14.61
C GLY A 22 -7.95 22.49 -15.63
N ALA A 23 -6.93 21.62 -15.66
CA ALA A 23 -5.91 21.64 -16.70
C ALA A 23 -6.32 20.76 -17.88
N ASP A 24 -6.10 21.28 -19.10
CA ASP A 24 -6.41 20.58 -20.36
C ASP A 24 -5.33 19.54 -20.76
N ALA A 25 -4.17 19.61 -20.14
CA ALA A 25 -3.04 18.73 -20.44
C ALA A 25 -2.42 18.16 -19.16
N PRO A 26 -1.89 16.92 -19.22
CA PRO A 26 -1.11 16.38 -18.13
C PRO A 26 0.19 17.16 -17.95
N MET A 27 0.64 17.29 -16.72
CA MET A 27 1.96 17.79 -16.37
C MET A 27 2.81 16.64 -15.81
N VAL A 28 4.13 16.78 -15.94
CA VAL A 28 5.09 15.82 -15.39
C VAL A 28 5.66 16.36 -14.09
N VAL A 29 5.45 15.65 -13.01
CA VAL A 29 6.11 15.91 -11.72
C VAL A 29 7.21 14.89 -11.49
N GLY A 30 8.19 15.24 -10.68
CA GLY A 30 9.23 14.33 -10.25
C GLY A 30 8.91 13.75 -8.88
N LEU A 31 9.02 12.43 -8.74
CA LEU A 31 8.94 11.78 -7.44
C LEU A 31 10.28 11.13 -7.10
N ARG A 32 10.71 11.25 -5.85
CA ARG A 32 11.93 10.66 -5.35
C ARG A 32 11.68 9.66 -4.22
N ALA A 33 12.62 8.74 -4.04
CA ALA A 33 12.64 7.91 -2.86
C ALA A 33 13.00 8.74 -1.62
N LEU A 34 12.46 8.34 -0.48
CA LEU A 34 12.68 8.97 0.83
C LEU A 34 13.68 8.17 1.65
N THR A 35 14.40 8.85 2.53
CA THR A 35 15.25 8.24 3.55
C THR A 35 14.40 7.71 4.71
N ALA A 36 14.92 6.76 5.49
CA ALA A 36 14.27 6.28 6.71
C ALA A 36 14.01 7.40 7.72
N TRP A 37 14.88 8.43 7.74
CA TRP A 37 14.68 9.61 8.59
C TRP A 37 13.46 10.43 8.14
N GLU A 38 13.35 10.70 6.83
CA GLU A 38 12.21 11.42 6.26
C GLU A 38 10.90 10.66 6.49
N GLU A 39 10.90 9.34 6.35
CA GLU A 39 9.73 8.50 6.65
C GLU A 39 9.31 8.59 8.13
N SER A 40 10.28 8.58 9.04
CA SER A 40 10.00 8.73 10.47
C SER A 40 9.44 10.12 10.81
N ASP A 41 9.96 11.17 10.19
CA ASP A 41 9.48 12.54 10.33
C ASP A 41 8.06 12.70 9.77
N ILE A 42 7.77 12.08 8.62
CA ILE A 42 6.43 12.03 8.01
C ILE A 42 5.41 11.40 8.97
N ALA A 43 5.74 10.27 9.58
CA ALA A 43 4.85 9.60 10.53
C ALA A 43 4.54 10.51 11.76
N ALA A 44 5.55 11.19 12.28
CA ALA A 44 5.38 12.13 13.38
C ALA A 44 4.48 13.33 12.99
N LYS A 45 4.69 13.90 11.80
CA LYS A 45 3.89 15.01 11.26
C LYS A 45 2.44 14.59 10.98
N ALA A 46 2.23 13.38 10.42
CA ALA A 46 0.90 12.84 10.19
C ALA A 46 0.13 12.63 11.49
N MET A 47 0.81 12.16 12.53
CA MET A 47 0.23 12.02 13.86
C MET A 47 -0.18 13.38 14.45
N ALA A 48 0.67 14.40 14.31
CA ALA A 48 0.36 15.76 14.74
C ALA A 48 -0.83 16.35 13.95
N PHE A 49 -0.88 16.13 12.63
CA PHE A 49 -1.98 16.55 11.77
C PHE A 49 -3.31 15.91 12.19
N ALA A 50 -3.35 14.59 12.41
CA ALA A 50 -4.56 13.90 12.83
C ALA A 50 -5.04 14.38 14.21
N LYS A 51 -4.13 14.62 15.16
CA LYS A 51 -4.48 15.22 16.47
C LYS A 51 -5.08 16.61 16.33
N ALA A 52 -4.53 17.45 15.47
CA ALA A 52 -5.07 18.78 15.18
C ALA A 52 -6.47 18.74 14.56
N LYS A 53 -6.83 17.61 13.89
CA LYS A 53 -8.18 17.35 13.37
C LYS A 53 -9.11 16.65 14.36
N GLY A 54 -8.70 16.52 15.61
CA GLY A 54 -9.54 16.00 16.72
C GLY A 54 -9.44 14.48 16.93
N VAL A 55 -8.48 13.79 16.31
CA VAL A 55 -8.25 12.35 16.55
C VAL A 55 -7.36 12.21 17.79
N GLU A 56 -7.90 11.70 18.88
CA GLU A 56 -7.16 11.59 20.17
C GLU A 56 -5.98 10.60 20.09
N LYS A 57 -6.23 9.44 19.47
CA LYS A 57 -5.24 8.35 19.32
C LYS A 57 -5.15 7.94 17.86
N PRO A 58 -4.42 8.71 17.04
CA PRO A 58 -4.29 8.40 15.63
C PRO A 58 -3.64 7.03 15.41
N ASP A 59 -4.24 6.23 14.55
CA ASP A 59 -3.69 4.94 14.10
C ASP A 59 -3.80 4.80 12.57
N GLU A 60 -3.29 3.70 12.02
CA GLU A 60 -3.27 3.42 10.58
C GLU A 60 -4.68 3.25 9.96
N ARG A 61 -5.75 3.22 10.76
CA ARG A 61 -7.15 3.11 10.32
C ARG A 61 -7.83 4.46 10.25
N ASP A 62 -7.25 5.47 10.93
CA ASP A 62 -7.81 6.81 10.94
C ASP A 62 -7.57 7.51 9.61
N TYR A 63 -8.66 7.92 8.98
CA TYR A 63 -8.60 8.64 7.71
C TYR A 63 -7.69 9.88 7.78
N GLN A 64 -7.77 10.65 8.86
CA GLN A 64 -6.96 11.86 9.01
C GLN A 64 -5.46 11.53 9.16
N PHE A 65 -5.12 10.44 9.84
CA PHE A 65 -3.74 9.98 9.92
C PHE A 65 -3.21 9.53 8.56
N VAL A 66 -3.98 8.70 7.84
CA VAL A 66 -3.63 8.22 6.50
C VAL A 66 -3.45 9.38 5.52
N LEU A 67 -4.40 10.32 5.51
CA LEU A 67 -4.31 11.51 4.66
C LEU A 67 -3.10 12.38 5.02
N GLY A 68 -2.80 12.53 6.31
CA GLY A 68 -1.61 13.21 6.79
C GLY A 68 -0.32 12.52 6.33
N CYS A 69 -0.27 11.18 6.34
CA CYS A 69 0.85 10.41 5.79
C CYS A 69 1.03 10.68 4.30
N TRP A 70 -0.02 10.59 3.51
CA TRP A 70 0.03 10.83 2.07
C TRP A 70 0.52 12.25 1.74
N ALA A 71 -0.11 13.27 2.33
CA ALA A 71 0.24 14.65 2.07
C ALA A 71 1.69 14.99 2.49
N ASN A 72 2.14 14.54 3.66
CA ASN A 72 3.52 14.76 4.09
C ASN A 72 4.54 13.98 3.24
N THR A 73 4.19 12.79 2.75
CA THR A 73 5.01 12.04 1.80
C THR A 73 5.19 12.83 0.50
N LEU A 74 4.11 13.38 -0.06
CA LEU A 74 4.16 14.17 -1.28
C LEU A 74 4.92 15.49 -1.08
N LEU A 75 4.72 16.16 0.04
CA LEU A 75 5.48 17.36 0.40
C LEU A 75 6.99 17.11 0.41
N ALA A 76 7.42 15.94 0.88
CA ALA A 76 8.83 15.57 0.94
C ALA A 76 9.38 15.02 -0.38
N ALA A 77 8.57 14.30 -1.15
CA ALA A 77 9.01 13.53 -2.32
C ALA A 77 8.76 14.22 -3.66
N CYS A 78 7.74 15.09 -3.75
CA CYS A 78 7.34 15.70 -5.02
C CYS A 78 8.18 16.94 -5.35
N VAL A 79 8.88 16.87 -6.49
CA VAL A 79 9.77 17.94 -6.97
C VAL A 79 9.49 18.21 -8.45
N ALA A 80 9.94 19.34 -8.96
CA ALA A 80 9.91 19.60 -10.39
C ALA A 80 10.88 18.64 -11.12
N PHE A 81 10.36 17.87 -12.08
CA PHE A 81 11.17 16.92 -12.84
C PHE A 81 12.15 17.63 -13.80
N GLU A 82 11.69 18.72 -14.37
CA GLU A 82 12.45 19.64 -15.24
C GLU A 82 12.06 21.08 -14.93
N ASP A 83 12.70 22.06 -15.57
CA ASP A 83 12.31 23.45 -15.45
C ASP A 83 10.88 23.61 -15.99
N LEU A 84 9.97 24.06 -15.15
CA LEU A 84 8.53 24.13 -15.44
C LEU A 84 8.02 25.56 -15.25
N SER A 85 7.17 26.00 -16.15
CA SER A 85 6.44 27.26 -16.04
C SER A 85 4.96 27.01 -16.24
N ILE A 86 4.17 27.29 -15.19
CA ILE A 86 2.73 27.04 -15.16
C ILE A 86 2.02 28.40 -15.23
N ASP A 87 1.22 28.61 -16.29
CA ASP A 87 0.32 29.73 -16.38
C ASP A 87 -0.90 29.49 -15.47
N VAL A 88 -1.04 30.32 -14.46
CA VAL A 88 -2.15 30.22 -13.47
C VAL A 88 -3.34 31.13 -13.82
N GLY A 89 -3.37 31.66 -15.06
CA GLY A 89 -4.50 32.44 -15.55
C GLY A 89 -4.57 33.85 -14.95
N GLY A 90 -3.99 34.84 -15.62
CA GLY A 90 -4.08 36.28 -15.29
C GLY A 90 -3.06 36.79 -14.26
N GLY A 91 -2.09 35.99 -13.86
CA GLY A 91 -0.95 36.37 -13.02
C GLY A 91 0.40 36.15 -13.71
N GLU A 92 1.50 36.41 -13.00
CA GLU A 92 2.80 35.94 -13.44
C GLU A 92 2.85 34.41 -13.39
N PRO A 93 3.43 33.75 -14.42
CA PRO A 93 3.54 32.29 -14.42
C PRO A 93 4.38 31.82 -13.24
N VAL A 94 3.92 30.77 -12.57
CA VAL A 94 4.67 30.13 -11.49
C VAL A 94 5.74 29.27 -12.13
N THR A 95 7.00 29.53 -11.76
CA THR A 95 8.16 28.84 -12.32
C THR A 95 8.82 27.97 -11.26
N PHE A 96 9.18 26.75 -11.64
CA PHE A 96 9.95 25.83 -10.82
C PHE A 96 11.23 25.44 -11.54
N LYS A 97 12.32 25.38 -10.81
CA LYS A 97 13.57 24.81 -11.28
C LYS A 97 13.59 23.31 -11.03
N LYS A 98 14.25 22.57 -11.93
CA LYS A 98 14.45 21.13 -11.73
C LYS A 98 14.96 20.79 -10.33
N GLY A 99 14.22 19.92 -9.63
CA GLY A 99 14.53 19.49 -8.26
C GLY A 99 13.97 20.40 -7.15
N GLU A 100 13.33 21.51 -7.49
CA GLU A 100 12.61 22.32 -6.50
C GLU A 100 11.36 21.62 -6.00
N PRO A 101 11.02 21.74 -4.69
CA PRO A 101 9.77 21.24 -4.16
C PRO A 101 8.57 21.84 -4.91
N MET A 102 7.63 20.98 -5.29
CA MET A 102 6.41 21.40 -5.99
C MET A 102 5.36 22.00 -5.05
N PHE A 103 5.44 21.71 -3.76
CA PHE A 103 4.47 22.17 -2.75
C PHE A 103 5.21 22.82 -1.59
N ALA A 104 4.69 23.93 -1.10
CA ALA A 104 5.23 24.64 0.05
C ALA A 104 4.67 24.12 1.39
N SER A 105 3.49 23.49 1.37
CA SER A 105 2.82 23.01 2.57
C SER A 105 1.86 21.85 2.27
N ILE A 106 1.47 21.12 3.33
CA ILE A 106 0.41 20.10 3.21
C ILE A 106 -0.95 20.70 2.90
N ASP A 107 -1.21 21.94 3.35
CA ASP A 107 -2.47 22.61 3.05
C ASP A 107 -2.61 22.92 1.57
N GLU A 108 -1.51 23.26 0.89
CA GLU A 108 -1.48 23.46 -0.55
C GLU A 108 -1.83 22.16 -1.31
N ILE A 109 -1.29 21.02 -0.86
CA ILE A 109 -1.62 19.69 -1.41
C ILE A 109 -3.09 19.37 -1.21
N LEU A 110 -3.59 19.55 0.02
CA LEU A 110 -4.96 19.18 0.39
C LEU A 110 -6.03 20.09 -0.21
N GLN A 111 -5.68 21.33 -0.58
CA GLN A 111 -6.58 22.28 -1.22
C GLN A 111 -6.48 22.22 -2.76
N GLY A 112 -5.28 21.93 -3.28
CA GLY A 112 -4.99 21.94 -4.72
C GLY A 112 -5.26 20.60 -5.42
N LEU A 113 -5.20 19.48 -4.70
CA LEU A 113 -5.40 18.16 -5.26
C LEU A 113 -6.60 17.46 -4.63
N ASP A 114 -7.38 16.74 -5.43
CA ASP A 114 -8.38 15.83 -4.93
C ASP A 114 -7.74 14.55 -4.35
N ARG A 115 -8.55 13.80 -3.63
CA ARG A 115 -8.11 12.57 -2.95
C ARG A 115 -7.50 11.55 -3.90
N ASP A 116 -8.08 11.40 -5.08
CA ASP A 116 -7.67 10.36 -6.03
C ASP A 116 -6.28 10.68 -6.59
N ARG A 117 -6.00 11.95 -6.85
CA ARG A 117 -4.67 12.41 -7.27
C ARG A 117 -3.63 12.29 -6.17
N ILE A 118 -3.99 12.62 -4.93
CA ILE A 118 -3.11 12.43 -3.77
C ILE A 118 -2.77 10.95 -3.59
N SER A 119 -3.78 10.06 -3.65
CA SER A 119 -3.60 8.62 -3.57
C SER A 119 -2.72 8.09 -4.68
N TYR A 120 -3.00 8.49 -5.91
CA TYR A 120 -2.22 8.08 -7.09
C TYR A 120 -0.73 8.46 -6.97
N LEU A 121 -0.44 9.71 -6.65
CA LEU A 121 0.95 10.16 -6.48
C LEU A 121 1.64 9.44 -5.32
N TYR A 122 0.93 9.22 -4.22
CA TYR A 122 1.44 8.45 -3.10
C TYR A 122 1.78 7.01 -3.49
N GLU A 123 0.91 6.33 -4.22
CA GLU A 123 1.16 4.97 -4.72
C GLU A 123 2.37 4.92 -5.65
N MET A 124 2.49 5.90 -6.54
CA MET A 124 3.66 5.99 -7.44
C MET A 124 4.95 6.22 -6.66
N GLN A 125 4.92 7.05 -5.61
CA GLN A 125 6.06 7.25 -4.74
C GLN A 125 6.43 5.97 -3.99
N GLN A 126 5.44 5.20 -3.49
CA GLN A 126 5.71 3.91 -2.85
C GLN A 126 6.38 2.93 -3.82
N ARG A 127 5.94 2.84 -5.08
CA ARG A 127 6.60 2.01 -6.12
C ARG A 127 8.06 2.41 -6.34
N ILE A 128 8.34 3.73 -6.40
CA ILE A 128 9.70 4.23 -6.52
C ILE A 128 10.54 3.83 -5.30
N GLN A 129 9.97 3.95 -4.09
CA GLN A 129 10.61 3.54 -2.85
C GLN A 129 11.02 2.05 -2.87
N GLU A 130 10.18 1.23 -3.43
CA GLU A 130 10.32 -0.21 -3.60
C GLU A 130 11.39 -0.56 -4.63
N ASP A 131 11.34 0.03 -5.81
CA ASP A 131 12.28 -0.19 -6.90
C ASP A 131 13.74 0.17 -6.51
N HIS A 132 13.91 1.11 -5.57
CA HIS A 132 15.22 1.44 -5.04
C HIS A 132 15.74 0.43 -4.01
N GLY A 133 14.99 -0.64 -3.74
CA GLY A 133 15.38 -1.68 -2.79
C GLY A 133 15.42 -1.19 -1.35
N LEU A 134 14.85 -0.02 -1.08
CA LEU A 134 14.74 0.55 0.26
C LEU A 134 13.67 -0.19 1.08
N ARG A 135 12.75 -0.85 0.40
CA ARG A 135 11.79 -1.80 0.98
C ARG A 135 11.73 -3.05 0.12
N LYS A 136 11.84 -4.21 0.75
CA LYS A 136 11.52 -5.47 0.09
C LYS A 136 10.00 -5.65 0.13
N GLU A 137 9.36 -5.54 -1.04
CA GLU A 137 7.89 -5.54 -1.15
C GLU A 137 7.25 -6.90 -1.03
N ARG A 138 7.87 -7.88 -1.66
CA ARG A 138 7.31 -9.21 -1.75
C ARG A 138 8.36 -10.24 -1.38
N LEU A 139 7.96 -11.16 -0.54
CA LEU A 139 8.68 -12.40 -0.40
C LEU A 139 8.39 -13.24 -1.65
N SER A 140 9.39 -13.93 -2.17
CA SER A 140 9.16 -14.99 -3.12
C SER A 140 8.30 -16.10 -2.47
N GLN A 141 7.66 -16.94 -3.28
CA GLN A 141 6.89 -18.06 -2.75
C GLN A 141 7.75 -18.97 -1.83
N GLU A 142 8.99 -19.18 -2.20
CA GLU A 142 9.96 -19.97 -1.42
C GLU A 142 10.26 -19.32 -0.05
N GLU A 143 10.49 -18.00 -0.03
CA GLU A 143 10.71 -17.26 1.22
C GLU A 143 9.46 -17.23 2.10
N MET A 144 8.25 -17.15 1.52
CA MET A 144 7.00 -17.25 2.27
C MET A 144 6.84 -18.62 2.91
N LEU A 145 7.11 -19.69 2.14
CA LEU A 145 7.06 -21.07 2.66
C LEU A 145 8.10 -21.31 3.77
N ALA A 146 9.32 -20.79 3.58
CA ALA A 146 10.35 -20.86 4.60
C ALA A 146 9.95 -20.12 5.89
N ALA A 147 9.33 -18.95 5.77
CA ALA A 147 8.81 -18.20 6.90
C ALA A 147 7.67 -18.94 7.64
N VAL A 148 6.75 -19.58 6.88
CA VAL A 148 5.71 -20.43 7.47
C VAL A 148 6.32 -21.61 8.22
N ALA A 149 7.30 -22.31 7.62
CA ALA A 149 7.97 -23.43 8.27
C ALA A 149 8.69 -22.97 9.54
N GLN A 150 9.37 -21.83 9.53
CA GLN A 150 10.02 -21.28 10.69
C GLN A 150 9.03 -20.93 11.80
N ILE A 151 7.90 -20.30 11.47
CA ILE A 151 6.84 -19.98 12.44
C ILE A 151 6.24 -21.26 13.03
N ALA A 152 6.03 -22.29 12.21
CA ALA A 152 5.44 -23.55 12.64
C ALA A 152 6.37 -24.39 13.55
N THR A 153 7.68 -24.21 13.44
CA THR A 153 8.68 -24.96 14.21
C THR A 153 9.26 -24.19 15.40
N SER A 154 8.98 -22.88 15.52
CA SER A 154 9.49 -22.04 16.60
C SER A 154 8.58 -22.09 17.82
N GLU A 155 9.17 -21.98 19.01
CA GLU A 155 8.41 -21.79 20.24
C GLU A 155 7.71 -20.43 20.27
N VAL A 156 6.59 -20.35 21.02
CA VAL A 156 5.80 -19.12 21.17
C VAL A 156 6.66 -18.04 21.81
N GLY A 157 7.14 -17.10 21.02
CA GLY A 157 8.05 -16.03 21.46
C GLY A 157 9.24 -15.83 20.52
N GLU A 158 9.80 -16.90 19.96
CA GLU A 158 10.87 -16.85 18.96
C GLU A 158 10.33 -16.71 17.52
N ALA A 159 9.12 -17.22 17.27
CA ALA A 159 8.45 -17.18 15.98
C ALA A 159 8.25 -15.75 15.43
N ASN A 160 8.32 -14.74 16.30
CA ASN A 160 8.01 -13.35 15.94
C ASN A 160 9.20 -12.57 15.34
N LEU A 161 10.43 -13.04 15.52
CA LEU A 161 11.63 -12.25 15.20
C LEU A 161 11.76 -11.83 13.71
N PRO A 162 11.51 -12.70 12.70
CA PRO A 162 11.58 -12.27 11.31
C PRO A 162 10.42 -11.34 10.93
N PHE A 163 9.22 -11.65 11.42
CA PHE A 163 7.99 -10.96 11.08
C PHE A 163 7.98 -9.49 11.53
N TRP A 164 8.55 -9.20 12.72
CA TRP A 164 8.64 -7.83 13.24
C TRP A 164 9.62 -6.95 12.48
N ARG A 165 10.58 -7.54 11.79
CA ARG A 165 11.55 -6.82 10.94
C ARG A 165 10.99 -6.44 9.57
N TRP A 166 9.84 -7.01 9.20
CA TRP A 166 9.23 -6.74 7.92
C TRP A 166 8.44 -5.45 7.94
N GLY A 167 8.49 -4.70 6.83
CA GLY A 167 7.65 -3.54 6.63
C GLY A 167 6.16 -3.92 6.54
N PRO A 168 5.25 -2.94 6.66
CA PRO A 168 3.80 -3.18 6.64
C PRO A 168 3.31 -3.95 5.41
N SER A 169 3.80 -3.59 4.22
CA SER A 169 3.44 -4.25 2.96
C SER A 169 3.83 -5.72 2.92
N LEU A 170 5.03 -6.04 3.43
CA LEU A 170 5.51 -7.41 3.49
C LEU A 170 4.68 -8.25 4.46
N ARG A 171 4.33 -7.68 5.62
CA ARG A 171 3.44 -8.31 6.59
C ARG A 171 2.05 -8.56 6.01
N ALA A 172 1.46 -7.57 5.32
CA ALA A 172 0.17 -7.71 4.67
C ALA A 172 0.18 -8.80 3.59
N SER A 173 1.20 -8.84 2.73
CA SER A 173 1.38 -9.87 1.71
C SER A 173 1.51 -11.26 2.31
N PHE A 174 2.26 -11.40 3.40
CA PHE A 174 2.43 -12.67 4.09
C PHE A 174 1.14 -13.12 4.79
N MET A 175 0.39 -12.22 5.42
CA MET A 175 -0.91 -12.52 6.03
C MET A 175 -1.93 -12.96 4.97
N HIS A 176 -1.93 -12.32 3.80
CA HIS A 176 -2.78 -12.74 2.68
C HIS A 176 -2.41 -14.15 2.19
N PHE A 177 -1.12 -14.43 2.06
CA PHE A 177 -0.62 -15.76 1.69
C PHE A 177 -1.04 -16.84 2.71
N LEU A 178 -0.89 -16.57 4.02
CA LEU A 178 -1.34 -17.47 5.08
C LEU A 178 -2.85 -17.72 5.03
N ALA A 179 -3.64 -16.66 4.86
CA ALA A 179 -5.09 -16.77 4.74
C ALA A 179 -5.49 -17.64 3.55
N SER A 180 -4.83 -17.47 2.40
CA SER A 180 -5.04 -18.29 1.21
C SER A 180 -4.69 -19.76 1.45
N MET A 181 -3.55 -20.04 2.07
CA MET A 181 -3.16 -21.42 2.41
C MET A 181 -4.18 -22.08 3.34
N LEU A 182 -4.64 -21.37 4.38
CA LEU A 182 -5.64 -21.90 5.31
C LEU A 182 -6.99 -22.14 4.63
N TYR A 183 -7.38 -21.28 3.70
CA TYR A 183 -8.61 -21.44 2.91
C TYR A 183 -8.55 -22.72 2.07
N PHE A 184 -7.49 -22.92 1.30
CA PHE A 184 -7.33 -24.10 0.46
C PHE A 184 -7.19 -25.39 1.29
N SER A 185 -6.46 -25.37 2.39
CA SER A 185 -6.32 -26.53 3.27
C SER A 185 -7.63 -26.99 3.90
N ARG A 186 -8.63 -26.10 4.01
CA ARG A 186 -9.98 -26.45 4.49
C ARG A 186 -10.84 -27.06 3.40
N GLN A 187 -10.66 -26.68 2.14
CA GLN A 187 -11.39 -27.25 1.01
C GLN A 187 -10.99 -28.69 0.76
N ASP A 188 -9.71 -29.04 0.89
CA ASP A 188 -9.22 -30.41 0.72
C ASP A 188 -9.72 -31.38 1.82
N LYS A 189 -10.23 -30.85 2.93
CA LYS A 189 -10.79 -31.64 4.03
C LYS A 189 -12.31 -31.79 3.99
N SER A 190 -12.98 -31.31 2.94
CA SER A 190 -14.40 -31.61 2.74
C SER A 190 -14.53 -33.10 2.42
N PRO A 191 -15.24 -33.88 3.23
CA PRO A 191 -15.36 -35.30 3.01
C PRO A 191 -16.18 -35.54 1.73
N SER A 192 -15.48 -35.92 0.65
CA SER A 192 -16.07 -36.60 -0.47
C SER A 192 -16.48 -38.02 -0.01
N GLY A 193 -17.62 -38.11 0.61
CA GLY A 193 -18.06 -39.38 1.19
C GLY A 193 -19.46 -39.33 1.78
N MET A 194 -20.43 -38.87 1.00
CA MET A 194 -21.82 -39.31 1.17
C MET A 194 -22.34 -39.82 -0.18
N SER A 195 -21.86 -41.00 -0.54
CA SER A 195 -22.59 -41.86 -1.44
C SER A 195 -23.89 -42.21 -0.75
N SER A 196 -24.95 -41.58 -1.14
CA SER A 196 -26.31 -41.99 -0.83
C SER A 196 -26.65 -43.22 -1.68
N GLU A 197 -26.32 -44.41 -1.18
CA GLU A 197 -27.04 -45.61 -1.56
C GLU A 197 -28.42 -45.57 -0.93
N SER A 198 -29.36 -44.99 -1.61
CA SER A 198 -30.79 -45.19 -1.39
C SER A 198 -31.26 -46.22 -2.36
N SER A 199 -31.14 -47.50 -1.99
CA SER A 199 -31.80 -48.61 -2.62
C SER A 199 -33.30 -48.51 -2.38
N ALA A 200 -34.00 -48.01 -3.39
CA ALA A 200 -35.45 -48.11 -3.42
C ALA A 200 -35.88 -49.55 -3.61
N LYS A 201 -36.45 -50.16 -2.57
CA LYS A 201 -37.33 -51.32 -2.72
C LYS A 201 -38.73 -50.86 -2.99
N ASN A 202 -39.15 -51.05 -4.23
CA ASN A 202 -40.54 -51.14 -4.64
C ASN A 202 -41.14 -52.41 -3.99
N ASP A 203 -42.13 -52.24 -3.18
CA ASP A 203 -43.16 -53.24 -2.93
C ASP A 203 -44.51 -52.59 -3.04
N SER A 204 -45.20 -52.84 -4.12
CA SER A 204 -46.60 -52.64 -4.26
C SER A 204 -47.36 -53.82 -3.63
N PRO A 205 -48.51 -53.62 -3.02
CA PRO A 205 -49.62 -54.54 -3.15
C PRO A 205 -50.88 -53.89 -3.69
N THR A 206 -51.29 -54.50 -4.69
CA THR A 206 -52.56 -54.66 -5.36
C THR A 206 -53.78 -54.58 -4.45
N SER A 207 -54.81 -53.86 -4.98
CA SER A 207 -56.22 -54.27 -5.06
C SER A 207 -57.06 -54.42 -3.77
N GLN A 208 -58.09 -53.68 -3.65
CA GLN A 208 -59.49 -54.17 -3.83
C GLN A 208 -60.48 -53.05 -3.42
N ASN A 209 -61.35 -52.69 -4.36
CA ASN A 209 -62.68 -52.25 -4.08
C ASN A 209 -63.53 -53.47 -3.66
N PRO A 210 -64.66 -53.40 -2.93
CA PRO A 210 -65.89 -52.85 -3.47
C PRO A 210 -66.83 -52.18 -2.40
N GLU A 211 -67.77 -51.50 -2.92
CA GLU A 211 -69.14 -51.02 -2.64
C GLU A 211 -69.26 -49.53 -2.31
#